data_3ee0097218b856ea363981264d1da240
#
_entry.id   3ee0097218b856ea363981264d1da240
#
_cell.length_a   1.000
_cell.length_b   1.000
_cell.length_c   1.000
_cell.angle_alpha   90.00
_cell.angle_beta   90.00
_cell.angle_gamma   90.00
#
_symmetry.space_group_name_H-M   'P 1'
#
loop_
_entity.id
_entity.type
_entity.pdbx_description
1 polymer ?
#
loop_
_entity_poly.entity_id
_entity_poly.type
_entity_poly.pdbx_seq_one_letter_code
_entity_poly.pdbx_strand_id
1 'polypeptide(L)'
;DWDCFLDCNKLYLDRPKPRNIDFLRLLRDRGFGILIVTGRDEPMRECTINQLRSFGVDGFEGLFMRPRGNTEPDHVYKLWMIKNLLSKYEILVHFDDNVNTVSTLVNNGIDAVVIS
;
A
#
# COMPACT_ATOMS: atom_id res chain seq x y z
N ASP A 1 -4.61 15.72 -14.40
CA ASP A 1 -3.45 16.46 -13.96
C ASP A 1 -2.18 15.95 -14.60
N TRP A 2 -1.37 16.86 -15.11
CA TRP A 2 -0.15 16.53 -15.84
C TRP A 2 0.88 15.80 -14.97
N ASP A 3 1.06 16.23 -13.72
CA ASP A 3 2.00 15.58 -12.80
C ASP A 3 1.55 14.16 -12.47
N CYS A 4 0.28 13.96 -12.27
CA CYS A 4 -0.29 12.64 -12.06
C CYS A 4 -0.05 11.75 -13.27
N PHE A 5 -0.22 12.26 -14.47
CA PHE A 5 0.03 11.51 -15.70
C PHE A 5 1.48 11.05 -15.81
N LEU A 6 2.44 11.93 -15.55
CA LEU A 6 3.87 11.60 -15.61
C LEU A 6 4.21 10.52 -14.56
N ASP A 7 3.69 10.66 -13.37
CA ASP A 7 3.94 9.70 -12.29
C ASP A 7 3.31 8.34 -12.59
N CYS A 8 2.14 8.30 -13.19
CA CYS A 8 1.53 7.07 -13.64
C CYS A 8 2.40 6.33 -14.66
N ASN A 9 3.07 7.05 -15.55
CA ASN A 9 4.01 6.43 -16.48
C ASN A 9 5.22 5.82 -15.78
N LYS A 10 5.75 6.46 -14.76
CA LYS A 10 6.83 5.91 -13.95
C LYS A 10 6.40 4.65 -13.23
N LEU A 11 5.18 4.63 -12.74
CA LEU A 11 4.62 3.51 -11.99
C LEU A 11 4.43 2.26 -12.84
N TYR A 12 4.40 2.42 -14.14
CA TYR A 12 4.35 1.28 -15.05
C TYR A 12 5.55 0.35 -14.86
N LEU A 13 6.67 0.89 -14.37
CA LEU A 13 7.88 0.12 -14.08
C LEU A 13 7.81 -0.60 -12.72
N ASP A 14 6.94 -0.14 -11.81
CA ASP A 14 6.77 -0.69 -10.47
C ASP A 14 5.56 -1.62 -10.38
N ARG A 15 5.39 -2.47 -11.38
CA ARG A 15 4.29 -3.43 -11.38
C ARG A 15 4.41 -4.39 -10.21
N PRO A 16 3.35 -4.57 -9.42
CA PRO A 16 3.33 -5.68 -8.47
C PRO A 16 3.43 -7.00 -9.23
N LYS A 17 4.08 -7.96 -8.62
CA LYS A 17 4.21 -9.29 -9.23
C LYS A 17 2.83 -9.94 -9.38
N PRO A 18 2.56 -10.64 -10.48
CA PRO A 18 1.26 -11.28 -10.70
C PRO A 18 0.82 -12.17 -9.53
N ARG A 19 1.75 -12.89 -8.90
CA ARG A 19 1.42 -13.74 -7.75
C ARG A 19 0.96 -12.94 -6.54
N ASN A 20 1.47 -11.71 -6.35
CA ASN A 20 1.05 -10.86 -5.24
C ASN A 20 -0.36 -10.31 -5.49
N ILE A 21 -0.69 -10.00 -6.74
CA ILE A 21 -2.05 -9.62 -7.12
C ILE A 21 -3.00 -10.77 -6.89
N ASP A 22 -2.64 -11.97 -7.31
CA ASP A 22 -3.46 -13.18 -7.11
C ASP A 22 -3.69 -13.45 -5.62
N PHE A 23 -2.66 -13.27 -4.80
CA PHE A 23 -2.78 -13.41 -3.35
C PHE A 23 -3.76 -12.40 -2.75
N LEU A 24 -3.66 -11.13 -3.12
CA LEU A 24 -4.61 -10.10 -2.66
C LEU A 24 -6.05 -10.45 -3.06
N ARG A 25 -6.25 -10.89 -4.28
CA ARG A 25 -7.57 -11.27 -4.77
C ARG A 25 -8.11 -12.49 -4.02
N LEU A 26 -7.25 -13.45 -3.72
CA LEU A 26 -7.62 -14.61 -2.91
C LEU A 26 -8.10 -14.19 -1.52
N LEU A 27 -7.36 -13.33 -0.86
CA LEU A 27 -7.73 -12.82 0.47
C LEU A 27 -9.07 -12.08 0.42
N ARG A 28 -9.25 -11.21 -0.57
CA ARG A 28 -10.51 -10.51 -0.77
C ARG A 28 -11.68 -11.48 -0.97
N ASP A 29 -11.49 -12.47 -1.83
CA ASP A 29 -12.54 -13.45 -2.16
C ASP A 29 -12.87 -14.33 -0.96
N ARG A 30 -11.95 -14.48 -0.01
CA ARG A 30 -12.17 -15.21 1.25
C ARG A 30 -12.80 -14.33 2.34
N GLY A 31 -13.14 -13.08 2.04
CA GLY A 31 -13.83 -12.19 2.95
C GLY A 31 -12.93 -11.32 3.84
N PHE A 32 -11.61 -11.32 3.61
CA PHE A 32 -10.71 -10.42 4.32
C PHE A 32 -10.85 -8.99 3.79
N GLY A 33 -10.90 -8.01 4.70
CA GLY A 33 -10.80 -6.61 4.33
C GLY A 33 -9.38 -6.27 3.91
N ILE A 34 -9.26 -5.54 2.81
CA ILE A 34 -7.96 -5.13 2.28
C ILE A 34 -7.79 -3.62 2.45
N LEU A 35 -6.74 -3.24 3.14
CA LEU A 35 -6.29 -1.85 3.23
C LEU A 35 -4.99 -1.72 2.45
N ILE A 36 -4.91 -0.71 1.60
CA ILE A 36 -3.70 -0.45 0.81
C ILE A 36 -3.01 0.78 1.35
N VAL A 37 -1.75 0.62 1.75
CA VAL A 37 -0.89 1.71 2.20
C VAL A 37 0.24 1.86 1.19
N THR A 38 0.35 3.02 0.58
CA THR A 38 1.36 3.29 -0.44
C THR A 38 2.22 4.49 -0.08
N GLY A 39 3.49 4.46 -0.47
CA GLY A 39 4.39 5.58 -0.34
C GLY A 39 4.14 6.72 -1.34
N ARG A 40 3.20 6.56 -2.25
CA ARG A 40 2.80 7.63 -3.16
C ARG A 40 2.00 8.68 -2.41
N ASP A 41 2.10 9.93 -2.83
CA ASP A 41 1.39 11.03 -2.18
C ASP A 41 -0.02 11.26 -2.76
N GLU A 42 -0.82 12.02 -2.01
CA GLU A 42 -2.23 12.26 -2.33
C GLU A 42 -2.49 12.76 -3.75
N PRO A 43 -1.66 13.61 -4.37
CA PRO A 43 -1.88 14.02 -5.76
C PRO A 43 -1.95 12.85 -6.76
N MET A 44 -1.39 11.70 -6.41
CA MET A 44 -1.38 10.51 -7.27
C MET A 44 -2.55 9.56 -7.03
N ARG A 45 -3.53 9.94 -6.23
CA ARG A 45 -4.62 9.03 -5.82
C ARG A 45 -5.40 8.47 -7.00
N GLU A 46 -5.85 9.31 -7.90
CA GLU A 46 -6.66 8.87 -9.04
C GLU A 46 -5.88 7.93 -9.96
N CYS A 47 -4.64 8.29 -10.28
CA CYS A 47 -3.75 7.43 -11.07
C CYS A 47 -3.54 6.07 -10.41
N THR A 48 -3.33 6.07 -9.10
CA THR A 48 -3.09 4.86 -8.33
C THR A 48 -4.32 3.96 -8.35
N ILE A 49 -5.50 4.52 -8.14
CA ILE A 49 -6.76 3.75 -8.20
C ILE A 49 -6.95 3.14 -9.58
N ASN A 50 -6.75 3.92 -10.65
CA ASN A 50 -6.90 3.43 -12.00
C ASN A 50 -5.90 2.32 -12.32
N GLN A 51 -4.67 2.44 -11.85
CA GLN A 51 -3.66 1.42 -12.03
C GLN A 51 -4.00 0.12 -11.28
N LEU A 52 -4.45 0.23 -10.04
CA LEU A 52 -4.89 -0.93 -9.26
C LEU A 52 -6.03 -1.66 -9.97
N ARG A 53 -7.01 -0.92 -10.48
CA ARG A 53 -8.10 -1.50 -11.27
C ARG A 53 -7.61 -2.21 -12.52
N SER A 54 -6.61 -1.65 -13.19
CA SER A 54 -6.04 -2.27 -14.39
C SER A 54 -5.38 -3.62 -14.10
N PHE A 55 -4.93 -3.84 -12.87
CA PHE A 55 -4.40 -5.12 -12.40
C PHE A 55 -5.46 -6.04 -11.80
N GLY A 56 -6.73 -5.63 -11.84
CA GLY A 56 -7.81 -6.38 -11.23
C GLY A 56 -7.87 -6.27 -9.70
N VAL A 57 -7.19 -5.27 -9.13
CA VAL A 57 -7.24 -5.00 -7.69
C VAL A 57 -8.31 -3.95 -7.43
N ASP A 58 -9.46 -4.42 -7.02
CA ASP A 58 -10.60 -3.60 -6.62
C ASP A 58 -11.24 -4.19 -5.35
N GLY A 59 -12.26 -3.54 -4.83
CA GLY A 59 -12.94 -4.04 -3.63
C GLY A 59 -12.09 -3.92 -2.36
N PHE A 60 -11.09 -3.06 -2.33
CA PHE A 60 -10.36 -2.74 -1.10
C PHE A 60 -11.16 -1.76 -0.24
N GLU A 61 -10.99 -1.85 1.08
CA GLU A 61 -11.72 -1.01 2.03
C GLU A 61 -11.16 0.40 2.13
N GLY A 62 -9.89 0.59 1.84
CA GLY A 62 -9.26 1.90 1.90
C GLY A 62 -7.93 1.94 1.17
N LEU A 63 -7.62 3.12 0.66
CA LEU A 63 -6.33 3.45 0.06
C LEU A 63 -5.75 4.63 0.83
N PHE A 64 -4.62 4.40 1.48
CA PHE A 64 -3.97 5.38 2.35
C PHE A 64 -2.66 5.81 1.73
N MET A 65 -2.59 7.09 1.45
CA MET A 65 -1.50 7.69 0.70
C MET A 65 -0.71 8.66 1.57
N ARG A 66 0.52 8.87 1.17
CA ARG A 66 1.39 9.84 1.82
C ARG A 66 0.80 11.24 1.70
N PRO A 67 0.72 12.02 2.80
CA PRO A 67 0.28 13.40 2.70
C PRO A 67 1.17 14.20 1.74
N ARG A 68 0.57 15.14 1.04
CA ARG A 68 1.30 16.01 0.12
C ARG A 68 2.44 16.70 0.85
N GLY A 69 3.64 16.67 0.28
CA GLY A 69 4.83 17.30 0.85
C GLY A 69 5.56 16.48 1.90
N ASN A 70 5.03 15.31 2.28
CA ASN A 70 5.74 14.41 3.18
C ASN A 70 6.90 13.75 2.43
N THR A 71 8.14 13.96 2.93
CA THR A 71 9.37 13.44 2.33
C THR A 71 10.10 12.47 3.25
N GLU A 72 9.45 11.98 4.29
CA GLU A 72 10.06 11.02 5.21
C GLU A 72 10.38 9.70 4.49
N PRO A 73 11.40 8.96 4.97
CA PRO A 73 11.65 7.62 4.46
C PRO A 73 10.41 6.75 4.52
N ASP A 74 10.28 5.81 3.60
CA ASP A 74 9.08 4.99 3.45
C ASP A 74 8.73 4.23 4.74
N HIS A 75 9.72 3.65 5.41
CA HIS A 75 9.49 2.92 6.67
C HIS A 75 9.00 3.82 7.81
N VAL A 76 9.41 5.08 7.85
CA VAL A 76 8.96 6.06 8.85
C VAL A 76 7.51 6.44 8.57
N TYR A 77 7.19 6.79 7.34
CA TYR A 77 5.84 7.14 6.92
C TYR A 77 4.86 5.97 7.16
N LYS A 78 5.22 4.77 6.73
CA LYS A 78 4.33 3.61 6.86
C LYS A 78 4.08 3.24 8.32
N LEU A 79 5.08 3.33 9.17
CA LEU A 79 4.89 3.11 10.61
C LEU A 79 3.87 4.09 11.18
N TRP A 80 4.01 5.37 10.86
CA TRP A 80 3.07 6.39 11.29
C TRP A 80 1.66 6.11 10.79
N MET A 81 1.52 5.82 9.51
CA MET A 81 0.22 5.55 8.90
C MET A 81 -0.45 4.32 9.52
N ILE A 82 0.28 3.22 9.68
CA ILE A 82 -0.29 1.99 10.23
C ILE A 82 -0.68 2.16 11.69
N LYS A 83 0.12 2.88 12.49
CA LYS A 83 -0.27 3.21 13.87
C LYS A 83 -1.59 4.00 13.92
N ASN A 84 -1.79 4.93 13.00
CA ASN A 84 -3.06 5.65 12.90
C ASN A 84 -4.21 4.72 12.49
N LEU A 85 -3.98 3.80 11.57
CA LEU A 85 -5.00 2.86 11.13
C LEU A 85 -5.39 1.86 12.22
N LEU A 86 -4.46 1.48 13.10
CA LEU A 86 -4.74 0.57 14.22
C LEU A 86 -5.75 1.15 15.22
N SER A 87 -5.93 2.46 15.25
CA SER A 87 -6.98 3.09 16.05
C SER A 87 -8.38 2.91 15.48
N LYS A 88 -8.50 2.51 14.22
CA LYS A 88 -9.77 2.38 13.49
C LYS A 88 -10.06 0.97 12.99
N TYR A 89 -9.03 0.17 12.77
CA TYR A 89 -9.12 -1.16 12.18
C TYR A 89 -8.36 -2.17 13.02
N GLU A 90 -8.86 -3.39 13.06
CA GLU A 90 -8.11 -4.54 13.54
C GLU A 90 -7.27 -5.09 12.38
N ILE A 91 -5.98 -4.80 12.39
CA ILE A 91 -5.07 -5.21 11.34
C ILE A 91 -4.39 -6.51 11.75
N LEU A 92 -4.61 -7.57 10.98
CA LEU A 92 -4.03 -8.88 11.26
C LEU A 92 -2.55 -8.92 10.89
N VAL A 93 -2.21 -8.44 9.70
CA VAL A 93 -0.85 -8.48 9.19
C VAL A 93 -0.67 -7.48 8.07
N HIS A 94 0.52 -6.89 7.97
CA HIS A 94 0.94 -6.04 6.87
C HIS A 94 1.91 -6.80 5.98
N PHE A 95 1.66 -6.77 4.68
CA PHE A 95 2.56 -7.35 3.67
C PHE A 95 3.29 -6.24 2.94
N ASP A 96 4.60 -6.33 2.82
CA ASP A 96 5.42 -5.33 2.15
C ASP A 96 6.63 -5.98 1.50
N ASP A 97 7.10 -5.43 0.40
CA ASP A 97 8.32 -5.90 -0.28
C ASP A 97 9.59 -5.28 0.31
N ASN A 98 9.45 -4.23 1.10
CA ASN A 98 10.57 -3.51 1.69
C ASN A 98 10.95 -4.09 3.05
N VAL A 99 12.14 -4.67 3.14
CA VAL A 99 12.65 -5.29 4.36
C VAL A 99 12.76 -4.28 5.51
N ASN A 100 13.18 -3.06 5.22
CA ASN A 100 13.31 -2.01 6.25
C ASN A 100 11.94 -1.64 6.84
N THR A 101 10.92 -1.57 6.01
CA THR A 101 9.55 -1.31 6.47
C THR A 101 9.07 -2.43 7.37
N VAL A 102 9.22 -3.67 6.95
CA VAL A 102 8.79 -4.83 7.74
C VAL A 102 9.55 -4.87 9.07
N SER A 103 10.87 -4.69 9.07
CA SER A 103 11.66 -4.69 10.30
C SER A 103 11.22 -3.59 11.26
N THR A 104 10.95 -2.41 10.75
CA THR A 104 10.46 -1.27 11.56
C THR A 104 9.12 -1.59 12.20
N LEU A 105 8.19 -2.16 11.44
CA LEU A 105 6.86 -2.53 11.94
C LEU A 105 6.96 -3.62 13.00
N VAL A 106 7.70 -4.67 12.75
CA VAL A 106 7.88 -5.79 13.70
C VAL A 106 8.53 -5.29 15.00
N ASN A 107 9.53 -4.44 14.90
CA ASN A 107 10.20 -3.87 16.08
C ASN A 107 9.26 -2.97 16.90
N ASN A 108 8.17 -2.52 16.32
CA ASN A 108 7.14 -1.73 17.00
C ASN A 108 5.90 -2.56 17.35
N GLY A 109 5.99 -3.88 17.36
CA GLY A 109 4.92 -4.78 17.78
C GLY A 109 3.80 -4.97 16.76
N ILE A 110 4.04 -4.64 15.50
CA ILE A 110 3.07 -4.80 14.41
C ILE A 110 3.45 -6.02 13.58
N ASP A 111 2.51 -6.93 13.38
CA ASP A 111 2.75 -8.12 12.57
C ASP A 111 2.91 -7.72 11.09
N ALA A 112 4.05 -8.08 10.53
CA ALA A 112 4.37 -7.76 9.15
C ALA A 112 5.24 -8.85 8.53
N VAL A 113 5.08 -9.05 7.22
CA VAL A 113 5.78 -10.11 6.48
C VAL A 113 6.31 -9.52 5.17
N VAL A 114 7.54 -9.91 4.83
CA VAL A 114 8.13 -9.56 3.54
C VAL A 114 7.53 -10.46 2.46
N ILE A 115 7.01 -9.84 1.41
CA ILE A 115 6.61 -10.53 0.18
C ILE A 115 7.43 -9.98 -0.98
N SER A 116 7.90 -10.83 -1.84
CA SER A 116 8.70 -10.40 -2.99
C SER A 116 8.21 -11.02 -4.30
#